data_77379790324dcc595bb5d44bb486ca22
#
_entry.id   77379790324dcc595bb5d44bb486ca22
#
_cell.length_a   1.000
_cell.length_b   1.000
_cell.length_c   1.000
_cell.angle_alpha   90.00
_cell.angle_beta   90.00
_cell.angle_gamma   90.00
#
_symmetry.space_group_name_H-M   'P 1'
#
loop_
_entity.id
_entity.type
_entity.pdbx_description
1 polymer ?
#
loop_
_entity_poly.entity_id
_entity_poly.type
_entity_poly.pdbx_seq_one_letter_code
_entity_poly.pdbx_strand_id
1 'polypeptide(L)'
;MGKSTLMNLLVGERISIATFKAQTTRHRIMGILNTDDMQIVFSDTPGVLKPNYKLQESMLNFSESALADADVLLYVTDVIEKPDKNLEFIEKVRKLQVPILLLINKIDLTNQEELVKLVEEWHELIPQAEIIPISATSKFNIDVVMKRIKELLPDSPPYFGKDQWTDKPARFFVTEIIREQILLYYDKEIPYSVEVVVEQFKDCHLYTSDAADE
;
A
#
# COMPACT_ATOMS: atom_id res chain seq x y z
N MET A 1 2.91 -4.38 -9.34
CA MET A 1 2.75 -2.97 -8.92
C MET A 1 3.69 -2.55 -7.77
N GLY A 2 3.77 -3.25 -6.62
CA GLY A 2 4.68 -2.91 -5.50
C GLY A 2 4.17 -1.82 -4.55
N LYS A 3 2.85 -1.67 -4.37
CA LYS A 3 2.23 -0.69 -3.45
C LYS A 3 2.71 -0.83 -2.02
N SER A 4 2.61 -2.05 -1.44
CA SER A 4 3.04 -2.32 -0.06
C SER A 4 4.55 -2.11 0.14
N THR A 5 5.38 -2.43 -0.86
CA THR A 5 6.83 -2.14 -0.83
C THR A 5 7.07 -0.63 -0.78
N LEU A 6 6.36 0.14 -1.60
CA LEU A 6 6.46 1.58 -1.63
C LEU A 6 5.99 2.19 -0.30
N MET A 7 4.85 1.74 0.24
CA MET A 7 4.35 2.24 1.53
C MET A 7 5.34 1.99 2.67
N ASN A 8 5.88 0.77 2.79
CA ASN A 8 6.91 0.45 3.79
C ASN A 8 8.13 1.37 3.65
N LEU A 9 8.51 1.70 2.41
CA LEU A 9 9.63 2.59 2.15
C LEU A 9 9.34 4.04 2.54
N LEU A 10 8.13 4.55 2.27
CA LEU A 10 7.72 5.91 2.60
C LEU A 10 7.51 6.11 4.10
N VAL A 11 6.98 5.10 4.79
CA VAL A 11 6.80 5.12 6.26
C VAL A 11 8.12 4.89 6.99
N GLY A 12 9.06 4.16 6.39
CA GLY A 12 10.34 3.78 7.00
C GLY A 12 10.28 2.51 7.85
N GLU A 13 9.10 1.89 7.94
CA GLU A 13 8.83 0.69 8.75
C GLU A 13 8.09 -0.37 7.95
N ARG A 14 8.27 -1.65 8.31
CA ARG A 14 7.60 -2.77 7.64
C ARG A 14 6.20 -2.98 8.21
N ILE A 15 5.23 -2.24 7.69
CA ILE A 15 3.83 -2.28 8.14
C ILE A 15 2.97 -3.21 7.28
N SER A 16 3.26 -3.32 5.98
CA SER A 16 2.55 -4.22 5.07
C SER A 16 3.45 -5.34 4.59
N ILE A 17 2.89 -6.55 4.46
CA ILE A 17 3.59 -7.65 3.81
C ILE A 17 3.74 -7.39 2.31
N ALA A 18 4.88 -7.74 1.75
CA ALA A 18 5.19 -7.53 0.36
C ALA A 18 5.74 -8.80 -0.27
N THR A 19 5.01 -9.39 -1.20
CA THR A 19 5.44 -10.58 -1.95
C THR A 19 5.32 -10.34 -3.45
N PHE A 20 5.92 -11.22 -4.24
CA PHE A 20 5.79 -11.22 -5.69
C PHE A 20 4.42 -11.72 -6.18
N LYS A 21 3.60 -12.32 -5.29
CA LYS A 21 2.28 -12.87 -5.62
C LYS A 21 1.22 -11.77 -5.64
N ALA A 22 0.23 -11.92 -6.51
CA ALA A 22 -0.93 -11.03 -6.53
C ALA A 22 -1.78 -11.19 -5.26
N GLN A 23 -2.58 -10.19 -4.93
CA GLN A 23 -3.51 -10.20 -3.78
C GLN A 23 -2.81 -10.39 -2.42
N THR A 24 -1.58 -9.90 -2.29
CA THR A 24 -0.84 -9.96 -1.03
C THR A 24 -1.56 -9.17 0.06
N THR A 25 -1.98 -7.94 -0.22
CA THR A 25 -2.75 -7.10 0.71
C THR A 25 -4.24 -7.43 0.58
N ARG A 26 -4.89 -7.83 1.67
CA ARG A 26 -6.33 -8.15 1.74
C ARG A 26 -7.14 -7.13 2.51
N HIS A 27 -6.50 -6.42 3.42
CA HIS A 27 -7.11 -5.43 4.29
C HIS A 27 -6.55 -4.04 3.98
N ARG A 28 -7.33 -3.01 4.27
CA ARG A 28 -6.80 -1.65 4.32
C ARG A 28 -5.91 -1.53 5.56
N ILE A 29 -4.67 -1.11 5.38
CA ILE A 29 -3.69 -0.93 6.45
C ILE A 29 -3.23 0.52 6.42
N MET A 30 -3.30 1.19 7.56
CA MET A 30 -2.77 2.54 7.68
C MET A 30 -1.34 2.50 8.22
N GLY A 31 -0.44 3.17 7.50
CA GLY A 31 0.93 3.44 7.93
C GLY A 31 1.06 4.92 8.28
N ILE A 32 1.51 5.23 9.47
CA ILE A 32 1.57 6.57 10.01
C ILE A 32 3.02 7.01 10.11
N LEU A 33 3.38 8.02 9.33
CA LEU A 33 4.68 8.69 9.43
C LEU A 33 4.52 9.93 10.30
N ASN A 34 5.19 9.93 11.45
CA ASN A 34 5.24 11.06 12.37
C ASN A 34 6.61 11.73 12.31
N THR A 35 6.63 13.05 12.20
CA THR A 35 7.80 13.90 12.43
C THR A 35 7.44 14.98 13.45
N ASP A 36 8.37 15.86 13.78
CA ASP A 36 8.14 16.92 14.76
C ASP A 36 7.03 17.88 14.30
N ASP A 37 6.96 18.15 12.99
CA ASP A 37 6.15 19.19 12.37
C ASP A 37 5.02 18.65 11.48
N MET A 38 4.97 17.33 11.20
CA MET A 38 3.93 16.75 10.33
C MET A 38 3.54 15.33 10.71
N GLN A 39 2.34 14.95 10.27
CA GLN A 39 1.86 13.57 10.28
C GLN A 39 1.32 13.23 8.89
N ILE A 40 1.79 12.13 8.30
CA ILE A 40 1.25 11.60 7.03
C ILE A 40 0.67 10.22 7.29
N VAL A 41 -0.59 10.02 6.92
CA VAL A 41 -1.26 8.73 7.02
C VAL A 41 -1.35 8.10 5.63
N PHE A 42 -0.55 7.08 5.40
CA PHE A 42 -0.60 6.28 4.18
C PHE A 42 -1.62 5.16 4.32
N SER A 43 -2.46 4.98 3.33
CA SER A 43 -3.43 3.88 3.30
C SER A 43 -3.04 2.86 2.22
N ASP A 44 -2.47 1.71 2.64
CA ASP A 44 -2.26 0.59 1.73
C ASP A 44 -3.57 -0.16 1.49
N THR A 45 -3.93 -0.31 0.23
CA THR A 45 -5.16 -0.94 -0.19
C THR A 45 -4.89 -2.18 -1.01
N PRO A 46 -5.81 -3.16 -1.00
CA PRO A 46 -5.77 -4.24 -1.95
C PRO A 46 -5.64 -3.76 -3.39
N GLY A 47 -5.01 -4.55 -4.25
CA GLY A 47 -4.95 -4.26 -5.68
C GLY A 47 -6.35 -4.31 -6.29
N VAL A 48 -6.64 -3.34 -7.17
CA VAL A 48 -7.90 -3.31 -7.91
C VAL A 48 -7.94 -4.46 -8.91
N LEU A 49 -8.95 -5.33 -8.75
CA LEU A 49 -9.21 -6.47 -9.61
C LEU A 49 -10.72 -6.53 -9.90
N LYS A 50 -11.10 -7.07 -11.07
CA LYS A 50 -12.51 -7.45 -11.28
C LYS A 50 -12.83 -8.58 -10.30
N PRO A 51 -13.82 -8.39 -9.39
CA PRO A 51 -14.13 -9.38 -8.39
C PRO A 51 -14.80 -10.61 -9.02
N ASN A 52 -14.27 -11.79 -8.75
CA ASN A 52 -14.83 -13.07 -9.15
C ASN A 52 -15.52 -13.80 -7.98
N TYR A 53 -15.25 -13.36 -6.73
CA TYR A 53 -15.80 -13.95 -5.52
C TYR A 53 -15.86 -12.91 -4.37
N LYS A 54 -16.64 -13.19 -3.32
CA LYS A 54 -16.97 -12.25 -2.23
C LYS A 54 -15.77 -11.59 -1.55
N LEU A 55 -14.66 -12.29 -1.38
CA LEU A 55 -13.46 -11.69 -0.79
C LEU A 55 -12.90 -10.55 -1.67
N GLN A 56 -12.90 -10.74 -3.00
CA GLN A 56 -12.45 -9.70 -3.93
C GLN A 56 -13.40 -8.49 -3.97
N GLU A 57 -14.71 -8.70 -3.76
CA GLU A 57 -15.66 -7.60 -3.60
C GLU A 57 -15.33 -6.77 -2.35
N SER A 58 -15.04 -7.43 -1.23
CA SER A 58 -14.61 -6.74 0.00
C SER A 58 -13.29 -5.97 -0.21
N MET A 59 -12.33 -6.56 -0.94
CA MET A 59 -11.07 -5.89 -1.28
C MET A 59 -11.29 -4.65 -2.16
N LEU A 60 -12.22 -4.71 -3.12
CA LEU A 60 -12.59 -3.57 -3.95
C LEU A 60 -13.23 -2.45 -3.11
N ASN A 61 -14.14 -2.80 -2.19
CA ASN A 61 -14.78 -1.85 -1.29
C ASN A 61 -13.75 -1.12 -0.40
N PHE A 62 -12.70 -1.80 0.07
CA PHE A 62 -11.61 -1.14 0.80
C PHE A 62 -10.86 -0.12 -0.06
N SER A 63 -10.63 -0.45 -1.35
CA SER A 63 -9.98 0.49 -2.26
C SER A 63 -10.88 1.69 -2.57
N GLU A 64 -12.18 1.49 -2.74
CA GLU A 64 -13.13 2.57 -2.98
C GLU A 64 -13.31 3.48 -1.76
N SER A 65 -13.38 2.90 -0.55
CA SER A 65 -13.46 3.71 0.68
C SER A 65 -12.21 4.58 0.88
N ALA A 66 -11.04 4.05 0.53
CA ALA A 66 -9.80 4.82 0.61
C ALA A 66 -9.75 5.99 -0.38
N LEU A 67 -10.41 5.88 -1.54
CA LEU A 67 -10.53 7.00 -2.48
C LEU A 67 -11.38 8.15 -1.93
N ALA A 68 -12.42 7.83 -1.14
CA ALA A 68 -13.31 8.84 -0.56
C ALA A 68 -12.64 9.66 0.56
N ASP A 69 -11.69 9.06 1.27
CA ASP A 69 -11.03 9.66 2.45
C ASP A 69 -9.68 10.32 2.10
N ALA A 70 -9.22 10.24 0.86
CA ALA A 70 -7.88 10.67 0.49
C ALA A 70 -7.78 12.19 0.26
N ASP A 71 -6.79 12.84 0.82
CA ASP A 71 -6.36 14.21 0.46
C ASP A 71 -5.47 14.22 -0.78
N VAL A 72 -4.67 13.17 -0.98
CA VAL A 72 -3.80 12.94 -2.15
C VAL A 72 -3.90 11.48 -2.56
N LEU A 73 -4.15 11.22 -3.84
CA LEU A 73 -4.16 9.86 -4.37
C LEU A 73 -2.79 9.48 -4.94
N LEU A 74 -2.20 8.42 -4.41
CA LEU A 74 -1.05 7.74 -5.01
C LEU A 74 -1.55 6.59 -5.88
N TYR A 75 -1.64 6.79 -7.19
CA TYR A 75 -1.98 5.73 -8.14
C TYR A 75 -0.72 4.99 -8.56
N VAL A 76 -0.52 3.78 -8.06
CA VAL A 76 0.71 2.98 -8.31
C VAL A 76 0.46 1.95 -9.40
N THR A 77 1.22 2.03 -10.47
CA THR A 77 1.31 1.04 -11.55
C THR A 77 2.75 0.55 -11.71
N ASP A 78 3.05 -0.29 -12.69
CA ASP A 78 4.42 -0.66 -13.06
C ASP A 78 4.58 -0.80 -14.57
N VAL A 79 5.80 -0.92 -15.03
CA VAL A 79 6.15 -1.03 -16.45
C VAL A 79 5.67 -2.32 -17.14
N ILE A 80 5.13 -3.28 -16.37
CA ILE A 80 4.64 -4.57 -16.90
C ILE A 80 3.12 -4.52 -17.10
N GLU A 81 2.42 -3.74 -16.30
CA GLU A 81 0.95 -3.68 -16.34
C GLU A 81 0.47 -2.80 -17.49
N LYS A 82 -0.43 -3.35 -18.30
CA LYS A 82 -1.03 -2.58 -19.40
C LYS A 82 -2.05 -1.57 -18.85
N PRO A 83 -2.02 -0.32 -19.33
CA PRO A 83 -2.92 0.74 -18.85
C PRO A 83 -4.41 0.44 -19.01
N ASP A 84 -4.79 -0.32 -20.04
CA ASP A 84 -6.18 -0.62 -20.40
C ASP A 84 -6.86 -1.67 -19.49
N LYS A 85 -6.12 -2.29 -18.58
CA LYS A 85 -6.62 -3.42 -17.77
C LYS A 85 -7.76 -3.07 -16.82
N ASN A 86 -7.83 -1.83 -16.32
CA ASN A 86 -8.75 -1.41 -15.26
C ASN A 86 -9.49 -0.10 -15.59
N LEU A 87 -9.99 0.04 -16.81
CA LEU A 87 -10.61 1.28 -17.31
C LEU A 87 -11.76 1.79 -16.42
N GLU A 88 -12.59 0.89 -15.89
CA GLU A 88 -13.70 1.27 -14.98
C GLU A 88 -13.20 1.96 -13.70
N PHE A 89 -12.06 1.52 -13.17
CA PHE A 89 -11.44 2.15 -12.00
C PHE A 89 -10.75 3.47 -12.38
N ILE A 90 -10.10 3.53 -13.53
CA ILE A 90 -9.50 4.75 -14.07
C ILE A 90 -10.56 5.84 -14.25
N GLU A 91 -11.76 5.49 -14.72
CA GLU A 91 -12.88 6.43 -14.83
C GLU A 91 -13.34 6.99 -13.46
N LYS A 92 -13.26 6.19 -12.38
CA LYS A 92 -13.51 6.69 -11.01
C LYS A 92 -12.40 7.64 -10.57
N VAL A 93 -11.14 7.29 -10.83
CA VAL A 93 -9.97 8.12 -10.52
C VAL A 93 -10.03 9.47 -11.24
N ARG A 94 -10.42 9.49 -12.52
CA ARG A 94 -10.59 10.73 -13.30
C ARG A 94 -11.61 11.71 -12.74
N LYS A 95 -12.59 11.23 -11.98
CA LYS A 95 -13.65 12.07 -11.37
C LYS A 95 -13.25 12.65 -10.02
N LEU A 96 -12.11 12.23 -9.47
CA LEU A 96 -11.63 12.75 -8.20
C LEU A 96 -11.19 14.22 -8.33
N GLN A 97 -11.44 14.99 -7.28
CA GLN A 97 -11.03 16.39 -7.19
C GLN A 97 -9.74 16.58 -6.39
N VAL A 98 -9.19 15.50 -5.85
CA VAL A 98 -7.92 15.54 -5.11
C VAL A 98 -6.71 15.42 -6.05
N PRO A 99 -5.55 15.94 -5.66
CA PRO A 99 -4.32 15.75 -6.41
C PRO A 99 -4.00 14.27 -6.62
N ILE A 100 -3.56 13.91 -7.84
CA ILE A 100 -3.22 12.55 -8.22
C ILE A 100 -1.75 12.48 -8.58
N LEU A 101 -0.98 11.70 -7.85
CA LEU A 101 0.38 11.30 -8.20
C LEU A 101 0.34 9.89 -8.80
N LEU A 102 0.58 9.78 -10.09
CA LEU A 102 0.66 8.50 -10.80
C LEU A 102 2.11 8.02 -10.79
N LEU A 103 2.37 6.94 -10.08
CA LEU A 103 3.70 6.40 -9.85
C LEU A 103 3.92 5.17 -10.75
N ILE A 104 4.79 5.30 -11.76
CA ILE A 104 5.20 4.18 -12.61
C ILE A 104 6.40 3.50 -11.96
N ASN A 105 6.16 2.37 -11.30
CA ASN A 105 7.18 1.65 -10.56
C ASN A 105 7.94 0.65 -11.43
N LYS A 106 9.07 0.15 -10.91
CA LYS A 106 9.96 -0.85 -11.54
C LYS A 106 10.60 -0.38 -12.85
N ILE A 107 10.93 0.90 -12.95
CA ILE A 107 11.59 1.45 -14.16
C ILE A 107 12.97 0.83 -14.40
N ASP A 108 13.55 0.16 -13.42
CA ASP A 108 14.76 -0.66 -13.52
C ASP A 108 14.60 -1.87 -14.47
N LEU A 109 13.35 -2.22 -14.85
CA LEU A 109 13.04 -3.35 -15.75
C LEU A 109 12.72 -2.90 -17.18
N THR A 110 12.85 -1.62 -17.53
CA THR A 110 12.53 -1.09 -18.86
C THR A 110 13.61 -0.15 -19.35
N ASN A 111 13.53 0.23 -20.62
CA ASN A 111 14.40 1.23 -21.23
C ASN A 111 13.69 2.58 -21.35
N GLN A 112 14.47 3.63 -21.69
CA GLN A 112 13.96 4.98 -21.77
C GLN A 112 12.87 5.17 -22.84
N GLU A 113 12.98 4.52 -23.99
CA GLU A 113 12.03 4.68 -25.10
C GLU A 113 10.64 4.09 -24.72
N GLU A 114 10.62 2.92 -24.10
CA GLU A 114 9.40 2.28 -23.61
C GLU A 114 8.77 3.09 -22.47
N LEU A 115 9.61 3.63 -21.57
CA LEU A 115 9.12 4.45 -20.47
C LEU A 115 8.44 5.73 -20.96
N VAL A 116 9.02 6.41 -21.95
CA VAL A 116 8.41 7.63 -22.52
C VAL A 116 7.04 7.32 -23.12
N LYS A 117 6.90 6.25 -23.91
CA LYS A 117 5.61 5.83 -24.47
C LYS A 117 4.59 5.52 -23.38
N LEU A 118 5.00 4.82 -22.32
CA LEU A 118 4.12 4.49 -21.21
C LEU A 118 3.66 5.73 -20.45
N VAL A 119 4.53 6.73 -20.28
CA VAL A 119 4.17 8.03 -19.67
C VAL A 119 3.13 8.76 -20.53
N GLU A 120 3.30 8.77 -21.88
CA GLU A 120 2.33 9.36 -22.80
C GLU A 120 0.97 8.67 -22.74
N GLU A 121 0.94 7.33 -22.76
CA GLU A 121 -0.29 6.55 -22.61
C GLU A 121 -1.04 6.85 -21.29
N TRP A 122 -0.31 6.94 -20.17
CA TRP A 122 -0.92 7.29 -18.88
C TRP A 122 -1.39 8.74 -18.83
N HIS A 123 -0.68 9.66 -19.49
CA HIS A 123 -1.10 11.06 -19.57
C HIS A 123 -2.40 11.22 -20.37
N GLU A 124 -2.61 10.44 -21.42
CA GLU A 124 -3.88 10.41 -22.16
C GLU A 124 -5.02 9.85 -21.31
N LEU A 125 -4.75 8.82 -20.49
CA LEU A 125 -5.74 8.19 -19.65
C LEU A 125 -6.14 9.04 -18.43
N ILE A 126 -5.19 9.70 -17.78
CA ILE A 126 -5.43 10.53 -16.58
C ILE A 126 -4.67 11.87 -16.75
N PRO A 127 -5.19 12.81 -17.56
CA PRO A 127 -4.47 14.05 -17.88
C PRO A 127 -4.17 14.94 -16.67
N GLN A 128 -4.97 14.86 -15.61
CA GLN A 128 -4.79 15.64 -14.38
C GLN A 128 -3.75 15.05 -13.42
N ALA A 129 -3.24 13.85 -13.70
CA ALA A 129 -2.25 13.23 -12.83
C ALA A 129 -0.83 13.77 -13.09
N GLU A 130 -0.09 14.02 -12.03
CA GLU A 130 1.36 14.20 -12.10
C GLU A 130 2.04 12.85 -12.16
N ILE A 131 2.76 12.55 -13.24
CA ILE A 131 3.38 11.23 -13.47
C ILE A 131 4.82 11.26 -12.99
N ILE A 132 5.16 10.34 -12.08
CA ILE A 132 6.51 10.20 -11.53
C ILE A 132 6.99 8.76 -11.72
N PRO A 133 7.96 8.53 -12.63
CA PRO A 133 8.63 7.23 -12.74
C PRO A 133 9.51 6.95 -11.52
N ILE A 134 9.36 5.76 -10.93
CA ILE A 134 10.06 5.36 -9.72
C ILE A 134 10.63 3.94 -9.81
N SER A 135 11.59 3.63 -8.97
CA SER A 135 11.93 2.26 -8.61
C SER A 135 11.97 2.13 -7.08
N ALA A 136 10.97 1.45 -6.51
CA ALA A 136 10.92 1.23 -5.07
C ALA A 136 12.11 0.36 -4.59
N THR A 137 12.57 -0.57 -5.41
CA THR A 137 13.69 -1.47 -5.08
C THR A 137 15.02 -0.73 -5.05
N SER A 138 15.30 0.11 -6.03
CA SER A 138 16.52 0.92 -6.09
C SER A 138 16.41 2.27 -5.37
N LYS A 139 15.25 2.56 -4.78
CA LYS A 139 14.92 3.84 -4.11
C LYS A 139 15.01 5.08 -5.03
N PHE A 140 14.89 4.87 -6.35
CA PHE A 140 14.96 5.96 -7.31
C PHE A 140 13.68 6.82 -7.27
N ASN A 141 13.84 8.14 -7.20
CA ASN A 141 12.78 9.16 -7.13
C ASN A 141 11.83 9.05 -5.92
N ILE A 142 12.17 8.31 -4.86
CA ILE A 142 11.32 8.19 -3.67
C ILE A 142 11.30 9.50 -2.87
N ASP A 143 12.42 10.19 -2.80
CA ASP A 143 12.56 11.52 -2.21
C ASP A 143 11.71 12.57 -2.95
N VAL A 144 11.65 12.50 -4.29
CA VAL A 144 10.79 13.35 -5.13
C VAL A 144 9.32 13.09 -4.80
N VAL A 145 8.89 11.82 -4.72
CA VAL A 145 7.52 11.47 -4.33
C VAL A 145 7.18 12.01 -2.94
N MET A 146 8.05 11.81 -1.95
CA MET A 146 7.84 12.31 -0.60
C MET A 146 7.73 13.84 -0.55
N LYS A 147 8.58 14.55 -1.30
CA LYS A 147 8.52 16.00 -1.43
C LYS A 147 7.18 16.45 -2.01
N ARG A 148 6.73 15.82 -3.10
CA ARG A 148 5.45 16.18 -3.74
C ARG A 148 4.26 15.90 -2.83
N ILE A 149 4.27 14.78 -2.08
CA ILE A 149 3.22 14.48 -1.08
C ILE A 149 3.14 15.63 -0.06
N LYS A 150 4.28 16.04 0.52
CA LYS A 150 4.32 17.13 1.51
C LYS A 150 3.78 18.46 0.98
N GLU A 151 4.05 18.78 -0.28
CA GLU A 151 3.59 20.01 -0.93
C GLU A 151 2.08 20.00 -1.24
N LEU A 152 1.49 18.83 -1.39
CA LEU A 152 0.08 18.66 -1.78
C LEU A 152 -0.86 18.42 -0.60
N LEU A 153 -0.32 17.98 0.55
CA LEU A 153 -1.13 17.73 1.74
C LEU A 153 -1.64 19.05 2.34
N PRO A 154 -2.92 19.09 2.77
CA PRO A 154 -3.47 20.24 3.46
C PRO A 154 -2.95 20.35 4.91
N ASP A 155 -2.94 21.56 5.44
CA ASP A 155 -2.71 21.78 6.87
C ASP A 155 -3.87 21.23 7.69
N SER A 156 -3.60 20.33 8.61
CA SER A 156 -4.59 19.70 9.48
C SER A 156 -3.97 19.32 10.83
N PRO A 157 -4.78 19.30 11.91
CA PRO A 157 -4.32 18.69 13.17
C PRO A 157 -3.98 17.21 12.98
N PRO A 158 -3.04 16.64 13.77
CA PRO A 158 -2.73 15.24 13.70
C PRO A 158 -3.94 14.37 14.08
N TYR A 159 -4.19 13.31 13.30
CA TYR A 159 -5.28 12.37 13.55
C TYR A 159 -4.92 11.28 14.57
N PHE A 160 -3.62 10.96 14.71
CA PHE A 160 -3.12 9.87 15.54
C PHE A 160 -2.07 10.37 16.56
N GLY A 161 -1.87 9.63 17.63
CA GLY A 161 -0.78 9.89 18.57
C GLY A 161 0.59 9.86 17.88
N LYS A 162 1.55 10.66 18.39
CA LYS A 162 2.91 10.75 17.80
C LYS A 162 3.72 9.45 17.92
N ASP A 163 3.35 8.56 18.83
CA ASP A 163 3.93 7.24 19.05
C ASP A 163 3.24 6.13 18.24
N GLN A 164 2.18 6.46 17.52
CA GLN A 164 1.40 5.50 16.75
C GLN A 164 1.92 5.39 15.32
N TRP A 165 2.20 4.17 14.85
CA TRP A 165 2.75 3.89 13.52
C TRP A 165 1.73 3.25 12.56
N THR A 166 0.61 2.75 13.11
CA THR A 166 -0.42 2.05 12.35
C THR A 166 -1.74 2.00 13.11
N ASP A 167 -2.83 1.70 12.40
CA ASP A 167 -4.16 1.47 12.94
C ASP A 167 -4.38 0.02 13.44
N LYS A 168 -3.41 -0.88 13.22
CA LYS A 168 -3.56 -2.31 13.51
C LYS A 168 -2.85 -2.72 14.81
N PRO A 169 -3.43 -3.63 15.60
CA PRO A 169 -2.77 -4.17 16.78
C PRO A 169 -1.64 -5.16 16.41
N ALA A 170 -0.68 -5.36 17.31
CA ALA A 170 0.44 -6.29 17.12
C ALA A 170 -0.01 -7.71 16.70
N ARG A 171 -1.12 -8.18 17.24
CA ARG A 171 -1.76 -9.45 16.88
C ARG A 171 -2.06 -9.58 15.39
N PHE A 172 -2.48 -8.49 14.72
CA PHE A 172 -2.72 -8.47 13.28
C PHE A 172 -1.41 -8.72 12.51
N PHE A 173 -0.30 -8.13 12.92
CA PHE A 173 0.98 -8.32 12.23
C PHE A 173 1.49 -9.74 12.34
N VAL A 174 1.24 -10.44 13.46
CA VAL A 174 1.56 -11.87 13.59
C VAL A 174 0.79 -12.68 12.54
N THR A 175 -0.51 -12.43 12.35
CA THR A 175 -1.28 -13.11 11.29
C THR A 175 -0.73 -12.82 9.90
N GLU A 176 -0.37 -11.58 9.62
CA GLU A 176 0.18 -11.19 8.31
C GLU A 176 1.57 -11.79 8.04
N ILE A 177 2.46 -11.85 9.04
CA ILE A 177 3.78 -12.49 8.92
C ILE A 177 3.63 -13.98 8.61
N ILE A 178 2.74 -14.69 9.30
CA ILE A 178 2.46 -16.10 9.01
C ILE A 178 1.89 -16.26 7.60
N ARG A 179 0.94 -15.39 7.21
CA ARG A 179 0.34 -15.40 5.88
C ARG A 179 1.36 -15.09 4.78
N GLU A 180 2.34 -14.22 5.03
CA GLU A 180 3.45 -13.96 4.11
C GLU A 180 4.27 -15.23 3.86
N GLN A 181 4.61 -15.98 4.91
CA GLN A 181 5.32 -17.26 4.75
C GLN A 181 4.51 -18.27 3.94
N ILE A 182 3.20 -18.34 4.17
CA ILE A 182 2.31 -19.19 3.37
C ILE A 182 2.32 -18.73 1.89
N LEU A 183 2.26 -17.43 1.62
CA LEU A 183 2.36 -16.88 0.28
C LEU A 183 3.70 -17.20 -0.40
N LEU A 184 4.79 -17.24 0.35
CA LEU A 184 6.13 -17.49 -0.20
C LEU A 184 6.37 -18.98 -0.51
N TYR A 185 5.94 -19.88 0.40
CA TYR A 185 6.31 -21.29 0.35
C TYR A 185 5.25 -22.21 -0.26
N TYR A 186 4.00 -21.77 -0.37
CA TYR A 186 2.93 -22.57 -0.97
C TYR A 186 2.52 -22.02 -2.33
N ASP A 187 2.08 -22.90 -3.24
CA ASP A 187 1.66 -22.57 -4.59
C ASP A 187 0.20 -22.90 -4.86
N LYS A 188 -0.26 -22.61 -6.07
CA LYS A 188 -1.60 -22.82 -6.61
C LYS A 188 -2.65 -22.04 -5.80
N GLU A 189 -3.69 -22.69 -5.33
CA GLU A 189 -4.84 -22.08 -4.68
C GLU A 189 -4.67 -21.91 -3.16
N ILE A 190 -3.74 -22.68 -2.54
CA ILE A 190 -3.54 -22.65 -1.08
C ILE A 190 -3.32 -21.22 -0.55
N PRO A 191 -2.37 -20.43 -1.10
CA PRO A 191 -2.11 -19.08 -0.61
C PRO A 191 -3.31 -18.14 -0.66
N TYR A 192 -4.23 -18.38 -1.57
CA TYR A 192 -5.40 -17.52 -1.79
C TYR A 192 -6.61 -17.92 -0.96
N SER A 193 -6.64 -19.18 -0.49
CA SER A 193 -7.76 -19.79 0.25
C SER A 193 -7.51 -19.88 1.76
N VAL A 194 -6.31 -19.54 2.24
CA VAL A 194 -5.93 -19.64 3.65
C VAL A 194 -6.29 -18.37 4.39
N GLU A 195 -6.88 -18.52 5.55
CA GLU A 195 -7.02 -17.51 6.60
C GLU A 195 -6.18 -17.91 7.81
N VAL A 196 -5.49 -16.94 8.41
CA VAL A 196 -4.68 -17.12 9.59
C VAL A 196 -5.37 -16.40 10.74
N VAL A 197 -5.62 -17.12 11.82
CA VAL A 197 -6.23 -16.57 13.06
C VAL A 197 -5.30 -16.84 14.23
N VAL A 198 -4.96 -15.80 14.99
CA VAL A 198 -4.24 -15.92 16.25
C VAL A 198 -5.26 -16.10 17.37
N GLU A 199 -5.34 -17.29 17.96
CA GLU A 199 -6.27 -17.58 19.05
C GLU A 199 -5.81 -16.97 20.39
N GLN A 200 -4.49 -17.06 20.66
CA GLN A 200 -3.90 -16.51 21.87
C GLN A 200 -2.65 -15.68 21.53
N PHE A 201 -2.59 -14.50 22.12
CA PHE A 201 -1.43 -13.60 22.05
C PHE A 201 -1.18 -13.07 23.46
N LYS A 202 -0.17 -13.62 24.14
CA LYS A 202 0.15 -13.31 25.54
C LYS A 202 1.57 -12.73 25.62
N ASP A 203 1.73 -11.71 26.45
CA ASP A 203 3.04 -11.18 26.78
C ASP A 203 3.70 -12.07 27.84
N CYS A 204 4.81 -12.71 27.48
CA CYS A 204 5.53 -13.64 28.37
C CYS A 204 6.20 -12.95 29.56
N HIS A 205 6.41 -11.64 29.53
CA HIS A 205 7.05 -10.91 30.62
C HIS A 205 6.20 -10.84 31.90
N LEU A 206 4.89 -11.10 31.83
CA LEU A 206 4.01 -11.14 32.99
C LEU A 206 4.14 -12.44 33.85
N TYR A 207 4.86 -13.45 33.36
CA TYR A 207 4.99 -14.74 34.07
C TYR A 207 6.30 -14.89 34.83
N THR A 208 7.24 -13.98 34.73
CA THR A 208 8.54 -14.07 35.44
C THR A 208 8.54 -13.42 36.82
N SER A 209 7.49 -12.66 37.19
CA SER A 209 7.40 -12.02 38.50
C SER A 209 6.72 -12.94 39.56
N ASP A 210 5.86 -13.88 39.15
CA ASP A 210 5.12 -14.75 40.11
C ASP A 210 5.86 -16.04 40.48
N ALA A 211 6.98 -16.35 39.80
CA ALA A 211 7.76 -17.56 40.09
C ALA A 211 8.90 -17.34 41.09
N ALA A 212 9.11 -16.12 41.59
CA ALA A 212 10.19 -15.79 42.50
C ALA A 212 9.78 -15.59 43.95
N ASP A 213 8.48 -15.76 44.28
CA ASP A 213 7.91 -15.56 45.63
C ASP A 213 7.33 -16.84 46.26
N GLU A 214 7.74 -18.04 45.82
CA GLU A 214 7.47 -19.31 46.50
C GLU A 214 8.77 -19.96 47.03
#